data_a793d517c9d05e1f3f58e47accea7551
#
_entry.id   a793d517c9d05e1f3f58e47accea7551
#
_cell.length_a   1.000
_cell.length_b   1.000
_cell.length_c   1.000
_cell.angle_alpha   90.00
_cell.angle_beta   90.00
_cell.angle_gamma   90.00
#
_symmetry.space_group_name_H-M   'P 1'
#
loop_
_entity.id
_entity.type
_entity.pdbx_description
1 polymer ?
#
loop_
_entity_poly.entity_id
_entity_poly.type
_entity_poly.pdbx_seq_one_letter_code
_entity_poly.pdbx_strand_id
1 'polypeptide(L)'
;TGATLTVDTGANAPSQGDVITIAGVYSVHPETKVSTGVLQQFVIGASASTTSFPISPSIITSGATQNVSGSPADNAAVTFAGTASTAVQTSLLFQKGAFAFATADLVMPQGVDFASRQVLDGVSMRIVRAYDINNDKFPCRLDVLYGYKTLRAQLACRYHNN
;
A
#
# COMPACT_ATOMS: atom_id res chain seq x y z
N THR A 1 -13.54 8.92 14.12
CA THR A 1 -12.53 7.95 13.69
C THR A 1 -13.18 7.01 12.69
N GLY A 2 -12.69 6.95 11.46
CA GLY A 2 -13.29 6.14 10.41
C GLY A 2 -12.28 5.70 9.35
N ALA A 3 -12.40 4.44 8.94
CA ALA A 3 -11.67 3.86 7.81
C ALA A 3 -12.51 3.83 6.53
N THR A 4 -13.77 4.28 6.62
CA THR A 4 -14.71 4.34 5.49
C THR A 4 -15.26 5.76 5.39
N LEU A 5 -15.23 6.31 4.19
CA LEU A 5 -15.84 7.59 3.86
C LEU A 5 -17.16 7.33 3.17
N THR A 6 -18.22 7.99 3.65
CA THR A 6 -19.54 7.97 3.01
C THR A 6 -19.77 9.34 2.39
N VAL A 7 -20.26 9.37 1.16
CA VAL A 7 -20.59 10.58 0.40
C VAL A 7 -22.05 10.52 -0.07
N ASP A 8 -22.69 11.67 -0.19
CA ASP A 8 -24.12 11.72 -0.52
C ASP A 8 -24.42 11.33 -1.97
N THR A 9 -23.57 11.78 -2.89
CA THR A 9 -23.75 11.54 -4.32
C THR A 9 -22.44 11.23 -5.00
N GLY A 10 -22.42 10.11 -5.73
CA GLY A 10 -21.30 9.74 -6.59
C GLY A 10 -21.83 9.22 -7.92
N ALA A 11 -21.41 9.83 -9.03
CA ALA A 11 -21.79 9.35 -10.36
C ALA A 11 -21.07 8.04 -10.72
N ASN A 12 -19.84 7.88 -10.28
CA ASN A 12 -19.01 6.70 -10.53
C ASN A 12 -18.29 6.26 -9.25
N ALA A 13 -18.10 4.97 -9.09
CA ALA A 13 -17.27 4.45 -8.02
C ALA A 13 -15.80 4.79 -8.28
N PRO A 14 -15.07 5.30 -7.28
CA PRO A 14 -13.64 5.55 -7.43
C PRO A 14 -12.86 4.24 -7.54
N SER A 15 -11.70 4.30 -8.17
CA SER A 15 -10.82 3.15 -8.34
C SER A 15 -9.95 2.91 -7.11
N GLN A 16 -9.62 1.66 -6.85
CA GLN A 16 -8.66 1.33 -5.82
C GLN A 16 -7.30 1.96 -6.15
N GLY A 17 -6.71 2.64 -5.18
CA GLY A 17 -5.44 3.34 -5.34
C GLY A 17 -5.55 4.82 -5.68
N ASP A 18 -6.74 5.31 -6.02
CA ASP A 18 -6.97 6.75 -6.21
C ASP A 18 -6.62 7.51 -4.94
N VAL A 19 -6.06 8.69 -5.12
CA VAL A 19 -5.70 9.60 -4.02
C VAL A 19 -6.72 10.72 -3.97
N ILE A 20 -7.24 10.96 -2.77
CA ILE A 20 -8.19 12.03 -2.51
C ILE A 20 -7.73 12.95 -1.39
N THR A 21 -8.23 14.17 -1.43
CA THR A 21 -8.22 15.11 -0.30
C THR A 21 -9.64 15.53 0.01
N ILE A 22 -9.88 15.88 1.28
CA ILE A 22 -11.20 16.32 1.76
C ILE A 22 -11.03 17.76 2.25
N ALA A 23 -11.90 18.64 1.82
CA ALA A 23 -11.85 20.05 2.22
C ALA A 23 -11.96 20.20 3.75
N GLY A 24 -11.07 21.00 4.33
CA GLY A 24 -11.03 21.27 5.76
C GLY A 24 -10.37 20.18 6.62
N VAL A 25 -9.95 19.07 6.04
CA VAL A 25 -9.25 17.99 6.75
C VAL A 25 -7.75 18.12 6.53
N TYR A 26 -7.07 18.75 7.48
CA TYR A 26 -5.63 18.99 7.38
C TYR A 26 -4.84 17.92 8.13
N SER A 27 -3.66 17.61 7.63
CA SER A 27 -2.69 16.77 8.33
C SER A 27 -2.20 17.49 9.61
N VAL A 28 -1.83 16.72 10.61
CA VAL A 28 -1.27 17.25 11.87
C VAL A 28 0.15 16.73 12.10
N HIS A 29 0.95 17.54 12.79
CA HIS A 29 2.28 17.12 13.20
C HIS A 29 2.18 15.93 14.18
N PRO A 30 2.97 14.86 14.02
CA PRO A 30 2.82 13.63 14.81
C PRO A 30 2.98 13.82 16.33
N GLU A 31 3.82 14.76 16.76
CA GLU A 31 4.07 15.05 18.19
C GLU A 31 3.16 16.13 18.73
N THR A 32 3.20 17.32 18.13
CA THR A 32 2.53 18.51 18.66
C THR A 32 1.03 18.54 18.36
N LYS A 33 0.55 17.70 17.43
CA LYS A 33 -0.85 17.66 16.98
C LYS A 33 -1.36 18.98 16.38
N VAL A 34 -0.48 19.91 16.10
CA VAL A 34 -0.81 21.17 15.42
C VAL A 34 -1.01 20.90 13.93
N SER A 35 -2.02 21.54 13.34
CA SER A 35 -2.28 21.46 11.91
C SER A 35 -1.08 21.96 11.11
N THR A 36 -0.70 21.22 10.06
CA THR A 36 0.36 21.61 9.13
C THR A 36 -0.11 22.61 8.06
N GLY A 37 -1.42 22.88 7.98
CA GLY A 37 -2.02 23.70 6.92
C GLY A 37 -2.14 22.98 5.55
N VAL A 38 -1.67 21.73 5.46
CA VAL A 38 -1.75 20.92 4.23
C VAL A 38 -2.88 19.90 4.37
N LEU A 39 -3.74 19.78 3.36
CA LEU A 39 -4.80 18.78 3.34
C LEU A 39 -4.24 17.37 3.44
N GLN A 40 -4.85 16.57 4.31
CA GLN A 40 -4.48 15.17 4.44
C GLN A 40 -4.87 14.40 3.17
N GLN A 41 -3.93 13.65 2.62
CA GLN A 41 -4.18 12.74 1.51
C GLN A 41 -4.63 11.37 2.02
N PHE A 42 -5.63 10.82 1.34
CA PHE A 42 -6.16 9.48 1.59
C PHE A 42 -6.10 8.67 0.31
N VAL A 43 -5.84 7.38 0.45
CA VAL A 43 -5.86 6.43 -0.67
C VAL A 43 -7.11 5.58 -0.56
N ILE A 44 -7.80 5.39 -1.67
CA ILE A 44 -9.00 4.56 -1.74
C ILE A 44 -8.61 3.09 -1.75
N GLY A 45 -9.25 2.32 -0.89
CA GLY A 45 -9.07 0.87 -0.76
C GLY A 45 -9.92 0.07 -1.75
N ALA A 46 -9.85 -1.26 -1.63
CA ALA A 46 -10.68 -2.17 -2.42
C ALA A 46 -12.16 -2.08 -2.03
N SER A 47 -13.03 -2.52 -2.94
CA SER A 47 -14.49 -2.57 -2.71
C SER A 47 -15.15 -1.19 -2.52
N ALA A 48 -14.67 -0.19 -3.24
CA ALA A 48 -15.31 1.12 -3.28
C ALA A 48 -16.66 1.04 -4.03
N SER A 49 -17.66 1.76 -3.51
CA SER A 49 -18.94 2.00 -4.17
C SER A 49 -19.10 3.48 -4.53
N THR A 50 -20.20 3.84 -5.20
CA THR A 50 -20.46 5.24 -5.58
C THR A 50 -20.70 6.16 -4.37
N THR A 51 -21.15 5.61 -3.24
CA THR A 51 -21.50 6.39 -2.05
C THR A 51 -20.69 6.03 -0.82
N SER A 52 -19.88 4.96 -0.86
CA SER A 52 -19.08 4.54 0.29
C SER A 52 -17.81 3.83 -0.16
N PHE A 53 -16.68 4.24 0.36
CA PHE A 53 -15.39 3.64 0.03
C PHE A 53 -14.42 3.66 1.22
N PRO A 54 -13.63 2.58 1.37
CA PRO A 54 -12.60 2.53 2.39
C PRO A 54 -11.45 3.48 2.05
N ILE A 55 -10.89 4.11 3.08
CA ILE A 55 -9.77 5.05 2.96
C ILE A 55 -8.60 4.65 3.85
N SER A 56 -7.40 4.94 3.41
CA SER A 56 -6.17 4.77 4.18
C SER A 56 -5.29 6.02 4.07
N PRO A 57 -4.76 6.56 5.17
CA PRO A 57 -4.97 6.16 6.56
C PRO A 57 -6.40 6.43 7.03
N SER A 58 -6.81 5.78 8.12
CA SER A 58 -8.10 6.08 8.77
C SER A 58 -8.08 7.49 9.36
N ILE A 59 -9.23 8.16 9.38
CA ILE A 59 -9.40 9.47 10.01
C ILE A 59 -9.38 9.29 11.53
N ILE A 60 -8.38 9.88 12.21
CA ILE A 60 -8.22 9.87 13.67
C ILE A 60 -8.08 11.31 14.12
N THR A 61 -9.08 11.83 14.81
CA THR A 61 -9.18 13.25 15.19
C THR A 61 -8.67 13.58 16.58
N SER A 62 -8.29 12.56 17.37
CA SER A 62 -7.81 12.78 18.75
C SER A 62 -6.92 11.62 19.23
N GLY A 63 -6.20 11.86 20.32
CA GLY A 63 -5.33 10.86 20.96
C GLY A 63 -3.91 10.79 20.37
N ALA A 64 -3.13 9.84 20.86
CA ALA A 64 -1.72 9.69 20.49
C ALA A 64 -1.49 9.48 19.01
N THR A 65 -2.42 8.80 18.35
CA THR A 65 -2.36 8.47 16.90
C THR A 65 -3.12 9.44 16.01
N GLN A 66 -3.53 10.60 16.54
CA GLN A 66 -4.20 11.64 15.76
C GLN A 66 -3.39 12.00 14.52
N ASN A 67 -4.04 11.98 13.34
CA ASN A 67 -3.43 12.26 12.05
C ASN A 67 -4.11 13.38 11.26
N VAL A 68 -5.28 13.85 11.70
CA VAL A 68 -6.01 14.96 11.08
C VAL A 68 -6.47 15.98 12.10
N SER A 69 -6.66 17.23 11.65
CA SER A 69 -7.10 18.35 12.48
C SER A 69 -8.55 18.25 12.95
N GLY A 70 -9.39 17.56 12.19
CA GLY A 70 -10.82 17.42 12.50
C GLY A 70 -11.50 16.43 11.56
N SER A 71 -12.75 16.07 11.87
CA SER A 71 -13.60 15.29 10.97
C SER A 71 -14.02 16.11 9.77
N PRO A 72 -14.29 15.47 8.61
CA PRO A 72 -14.93 16.15 7.49
C PRO A 72 -16.23 16.84 7.93
N ALA A 73 -16.47 18.04 7.44
CA ALA A 73 -17.77 18.69 7.59
C ALA A 73 -18.80 18.01 6.68
N ASP A 74 -20.08 18.21 7.03
CA ASP A 74 -21.17 17.80 6.15
C ASP A 74 -21.04 18.52 4.79
N ASN A 75 -21.22 17.78 3.71
CA ASN A 75 -21.02 18.26 2.33
C ASN A 75 -19.60 18.80 2.01
N ALA A 76 -18.58 18.35 2.74
CA ALA A 76 -17.20 18.71 2.43
C ALA A 76 -16.79 18.18 1.04
N ALA A 77 -16.24 19.05 0.20
CA ALA A 77 -15.80 18.67 -1.13
C ALA A 77 -14.67 17.63 -1.09
N VAL A 78 -14.82 16.55 -1.86
CA VAL A 78 -13.79 15.53 -2.08
C VAL A 78 -13.13 15.80 -3.42
N THR A 79 -11.81 16.00 -3.41
CA THR A 79 -11.03 16.27 -4.62
C THR A 79 -10.11 15.10 -4.91
N PHE A 80 -10.16 14.59 -6.13
CA PHE A 80 -9.28 13.53 -6.62
C PHE A 80 -7.98 14.15 -7.15
N ALA A 81 -6.86 13.50 -6.84
CA ALA A 81 -5.57 13.87 -7.40
C ALA A 81 -5.45 13.29 -8.82
N GLY A 82 -5.08 14.16 -9.79
CA GLY A 82 -4.92 13.78 -11.19
C GLY A 82 -6.14 14.09 -12.05
N THR A 83 -6.05 13.73 -13.33
CA THR A 83 -7.10 13.92 -14.33
C THR A 83 -7.93 12.63 -14.45
N ALA A 84 -9.24 12.76 -14.47
CA ALA A 84 -10.15 11.64 -14.63
C ALA A 84 -9.87 10.84 -15.91
N SER A 85 -9.95 9.51 -15.82
CA SER A 85 -9.76 8.56 -16.93
C SER A 85 -8.38 8.63 -17.62
N THR A 86 -7.38 9.21 -16.96
CA THR A 86 -6.01 9.29 -17.47
C THR A 86 -5.11 8.33 -16.67
N ALA A 87 -4.42 7.43 -17.37
CA ALA A 87 -3.40 6.60 -16.76
C ALA A 87 -2.15 7.43 -16.49
N VAL A 88 -1.76 7.54 -15.23
CA VAL A 88 -0.57 8.30 -14.80
C VAL A 88 0.52 7.36 -14.38
N GLN A 89 1.73 7.56 -14.91
CA GLN A 89 2.91 6.83 -14.43
C GLN A 89 3.31 7.34 -13.05
N THR A 90 3.36 6.43 -12.10
CA THR A 90 3.71 6.76 -10.72
C THR A 90 5.10 6.25 -10.40
N SER A 91 5.97 7.14 -9.94
CA SER A 91 7.28 6.81 -9.38
C SER A 91 7.27 6.93 -7.87
N LEU A 92 8.13 6.19 -7.19
CA LEU A 92 8.25 6.19 -5.75
C LEU A 92 9.61 6.76 -5.34
N LEU A 93 9.59 7.80 -4.51
CA LEU A 93 10.75 8.35 -3.84
C LEU A 93 10.69 7.93 -2.37
N PHE A 94 11.74 7.29 -1.85
CA PHE A 94 11.76 6.82 -0.46
C PHE A 94 13.16 6.81 0.13
N GLN A 95 13.22 6.94 1.44
CA GLN A 95 14.43 6.75 2.23
C GLN A 95 14.49 5.31 2.74
N LYS A 96 15.69 4.75 2.90
CA LYS A 96 15.94 3.35 3.28
C LYS A 96 15.11 2.84 4.47
N GLY A 97 14.76 3.71 5.43
CA GLY A 97 13.96 3.35 6.60
C GLY A 97 12.44 3.37 6.38
N ALA A 98 11.94 3.68 5.17
CA ALA A 98 10.50 3.74 4.87
C ALA A 98 9.85 2.36 4.86
N PHE A 99 10.52 1.37 4.28
CA PHE A 99 10.03 0.03 4.09
C PHE A 99 10.96 -1.01 4.72
N ALA A 100 10.39 -2.11 5.19
CA ALA A 100 11.11 -3.31 5.52
C ALA A 100 10.78 -4.42 4.51
N PHE A 101 11.79 -5.14 4.11
CA PHE A 101 11.69 -6.36 3.31
C PHE A 101 12.46 -7.44 4.04
N ALA A 102 11.88 -8.62 4.16
CA ALA A 102 12.52 -9.77 4.79
C ALA A 102 12.19 -11.04 4.01
N THR A 103 13.12 -11.96 3.99
CA THR A 103 12.90 -13.32 3.46
C THR A 103 13.11 -14.34 4.56
N ALA A 104 12.49 -15.50 4.40
CA ALA A 104 12.68 -16.62 5.28
C ALA A 104 13.17 -17.84 4.50
N ASP A 105 13.95 -18.67 5.18
CA ASP A 105 14.47 -19.90 4.62
C ASP A 105 13.37 -20.93 4.41
N LEU A 106 13.18 -21.37 3.18
CA LEU A 106 12.27 -22.48 2.88
C LEU A 106 12.91 -23.82 3.23
N VAL A 107 12.11 -24.74 3.75
CA VAL A 107 12.54 -26.10 4.04
C VAL A 107 12.93 -26.83 2.75
N MET A 108 14.04 -27.55 2.78
CA MET A 108 14.51 -28.32 1.63
C MET A 108 13.67 -29.59 1.50
N PRO A 109 13.03 -29.82 0.33
CA PRO A 109 12.27 -31.06 0.08
C PRO A 109 13.20 -32.26 -0.02
N GLN A 110 12.72 -33.40 0.45
CA GLN A 110 13.38 -34.69 0.27
C GLN A 110 12.70 -35.46 -0.88
N GLY A 111 13.43 -36.38 -1.51
CA GLY A 111 12.90 -37.20 -2.61
C GLY A 111 12.80 -36.46 -3.97
N VAL A 112 13.52 -35.37 -4.13
CA VAL A 112 13.67 -34.65 -5.38
C VAL A 112 15.04 -34.93 -5.99
N ASP A 113 15.16 -34.80 -7.31
CA ASP A 113 16.41 -35.00 -8.05
C ASP A 113 17.50 -34.00 -7.63
N PHE A 114 17.13 -32.76 -7.47
CA PHE A 114 18.03 -31.70 -7.04
C PHE A 114 17.28 -30.61 -6.24
N ALA A 115 17.85 -30.21 -5.12
CA ALA A 115 17.39 -29.05 -4.38
C ALA A 115 18.60 -28.32 -3.77
N SER A 116 18.59 -27.02 -3.89
CA SER A 116 19.61 -26.14 -3.29
C SER A 116 18.98 -24.85 -2.76
N ARG A 117 19.59 -24.28 -1.73
CA ARG A 117 19.21 -22.99 -1.16
C ARG A 117 20.44 -22.11 -1.03
N GLN A 118 20.29 -20.86 -1.42
CA GLN A 118 21.32 -19.84 -1.29
C GLN A 118 20.76 -18.57 -0.70
N VAL A 119 21.52 -17.92 0.14
CA VAL A 119 21.22 -16.59 0.68
C VAL A 119 22.25 -15.62 0.14
N LEU A 120 21.79 -14.57 -0.52
CA LEU A 120 22.62 -13.49 -1.03
C LEU A 120 21.99 -12.14 -0.62
N ASP A 121 22.78 -11.28 0.00
CA ASP A 121 22.34 -9.96 0.49
C ASP A 121 21.04 -9.99 1.33
N GLY A 122 20.86 -11.04 2.13
CA GLY A 122 19.67 -11.21 2.96
C GLY A 122 18.44 -11.75 2.22
N VAL A 123 18.57 -12.07 0.93
CA VAL A 123 17.50 -12.71 0.16
C VAL A 123 17.76 -14.21 0.08
N SER A 124 16.85 -15.01 0.66
CA SER A 124 16.91 -16.47 0.60
C SER A 124 16.11 -16.98 -0.58
N MET A 125 16.75 -17.76 -1.44
CA MET A 125 16.14 -18.41 -2.59
C MET A 125 16.38 -19.90 -2.56
N ARG A 126 15.37 -20.67 -2.93
CA ARG A 126 15.44 -22.12 -3.07
C ARG A 126 15.16 -22.51 -4.51
N ILE A 127 15.99 -23.39 -5.06
CA ILE A 127 15.75 -24.04 -6.34
C ILE A 127 15.44 -25.51 -6.09
N VAL A 128 14.42 -26.01 -6.76
CA VAL A 128 14.01 -27.42 -6.70
C VAL A 128 13.80 -27.94 -8.12
N ARG A 129 14.38 -29.12 -8.41
CA ARG A 129 14.19 -29.85 -9.66
C ARG A 129 13.74 -31.27 -9.34
N ALA A 130 12.76 -31.76 -10.08
CA ALA A 130 12.29 -33.13 -9.97
C ALA A 130 11.98 -33.67 -11.34
N TYR A 131 12.12 -34.98 -11.51
CA TYR A 131 11.72 -35.65 -12.76
C TYR A 131 10.20 -35.86 -12.79
N ASP A 132 9.57 -35.44 -13.86
CA ASP A 132 8.16 -35.70 -14.14
C ASP A 132 8.04 -36.87 -15.13
N ILE A 133 7.70 -38.03 -14.59
CA ILE A 133 7.60 -39.30 -15.35
C ILE A 133 6.47 -39.29 -16.40
N ASN A 134 5.44 -38.46 -16.21
CA ASN A 134 4.31 -38.41 -17.13
C ASN A 134 4.61 -37.64 -18.41
N ASN A 135 5.49 -36.65 -18.31
CA ASN A 135 5.80 -35.72 -19.40
C ASN A 135 7.26 -35.86 -19.90
N ASP A 136 8.04 -36.73 -19.30
CA ASP A 136 9.49 -36.90 -19.59
C ASP A 136 10.24 -35.57 -19.54
N LYS A 137 10.06 -34.80 -18.43
CA LYS A 137 10.64 -33.47 -18.22
C LYS A 137 11.26 -33.34 -16.86
N PHE A 138 12.22 -32.41 -16.74
CA PHE A 138 12.81 -31.99 -15.48
C PHE A 138 12.37 -30.54 -15.13
N PRO A 139 11.13 -30.35 -14.65
CA PRO A 139 10.70 -29.03 -14.21
C PRO A 139 11.61 -28.51 -13.09
N CYS A 140 12.01 -27.26 -13.26
CA CYS A 140 12.81 -26.53 -12.29
C CYS A 140 11.99 -25.36 -11.73
N ARG A 141 11.90 -25.25 -10.41
CA ARG A 141 11.14 -24.19 -9.74
C ARG A 141 12.05 -23.39 -8.82
N LEU A 142 11.96 -22.07 -8.94
CA LEU A 142 12.61 -21.14 -8.05
C LEU A 142 11.57 -20.60 -7.05
N ASP A 143 11.86 -20.74 -5.75
CA ASP A 143 10.96 -20.34 -4.67
C ASP A 143 11.64 -19.27 -3.81
N VAL A 144 10.88 -18.22 -3.49
CA VAL A 144 11.27 -17.19 -2.51
C VAL A 144 10.10 -16.98 -1.56
N LEU A 145 10.34 -17.10 -0.27
CA LEU A 145 9.37 -16.71 0.76
C LEU A 145 9.77 -15.33 1.28
N TYR A 146 8.94 -14.34 1.02
CA TYR A 146 9.23 -12.97 1.40
C TYR A 146 8.04 -12.28 2.06
N GLY A 147 8.34 -11.27 2.84
CA GLY A 147 7.36 -10.35 3.38
C GLY A 147 7.87 -8.92 3.28
N TYR A 148 6.96 -7.99 3.18
CA TYR A 148 7.27 -6.55 3.19
C TYR A 148 6.27 -5.79 4.05
N LYS A 149 6.74 -4.68 4.63
CA LYS A 149 5.91 -3.81 5.46
C LYS A 149 6.39 -2.37 5.34
N THR A 150 5.45 -1.44 5.24
CA THR A 150 5.74 -0.03 5.43
C THR A 150 5.95 0.25 6.91
N LEU A 151 7.13 0.74 7.27
CA LEU A 151 7.49 1.10 8.64
C LEU A 151 7.17 2.56 8.93
N ARG A 152 7.61 3.45 8.05
CA ARG A 152 7.44 4.90 8.19
C ARG A 152 6.98 5.50 6.87
N ALA A 153 5.67 5.66 6.71
CA ALA A 153 5.08 6.20 5.48
C ALA A 153 5.55 7.64 5.18
N GLN A 154 5.89 8.41 6.21
CA GLN A 154 6.37 9.79 6.06
C GLN A 154 7.74 9.90 5.33
N LEU A 155 8.50 8.81 5.26
CA LEU A 155 9.77 8.73 4.57
C LEU A 155 9.65 8.29 3.11
N ALA A 156 8.44 8.24 2.58
CA ALA A 156 8.16 7.89 1.19
C ALA A 156 7.11 8.82 0.60
N CYS A 157 7.25 9.17 -0.66
CA CYS A 157 6.24 9.89 -1.40
C CYS A 157 6.08 9.33 -2.81
N ARG A 158 4.87 9.44 -3.34
CA ARG A 158 4.59 9.14 -4.74
C ARG A 158 4.77 10.40 -5.57
N TYR A 159 5.43 10.25 -6.68
CA TYR A 159 5.58 11.30 -7.68
C TYR A 159 4.80 10.88 -8.94
N HIS A 160 3.94 11.76 -9.39
CA HIS A 160 3.19 11.60 -10.63
C HIS A 160 3.79 12.52 -11.69
N ASN A 161 4.08 11.98 -12.85
CA ASN A 161 4.42 12.77 -14.02
C ASN A 161 3.13 12.99 -14.84
N ASN A 162 2.76 14.24 -15.00
CA ASN A 162 1.61 14.65 -15.82
C ASN A 162 2.04 14.77 -17.28
#